data_47abdd30b6d1d7d4a41f2a512646f328
#
_entry.id   47abdd30b6d1d7d4a41f2a512646f328
#
_cell.length_a   1.000
_cell.length_b   1.000
_cell.length_c   1.000
_cell.angle_alpha   90.00
_cell.angle_beta   90.00
_cell.angle_gamma   90.00
#
_symmetry.space_group_name_H-M   'P 1'
#
loop_
_entity.id
_entity.type
_entity.pdbx_description
1 polymer ?
#
loop_
_entity_poly.entity_id
_entity_poly.type
_entity_poly.pdbx_seq_one_letter_code
_entity_poly.pdbx_strand_id
1 'polypeptide(L)'
;MTDKKKFIIGSRGSKLSLAYSSHVKNLLIKSNSQFDDNSIEIKIIKTSGDIFQNKRISDIGGKGVFCKQIEEELLESKIDLAVHSLKDLPTKMTDGLCVNAVVKRNDPRDAFLSYSSKSFKGLKPQSKIGTSSFRRH
;
A
#
# COMPACT_ATOMS: atom_id res chain seq x y z
N MET A 1 -0.05 -33.81 -13.04
CA MET A 1 -0.58 -32.76 -12.18
C MET A 1 -0.34 -31.45 -12.90
N THR A 2 -1.36 -30.78 -13.42
CA THR A 2 -1.20 -29.47 -14.07
C THR A 2 -0.88 -28.46 -13.00
N ASP A 3 0.30 -27.89 -13.04
CA ASP A 3 0.69 -26.76 -12.18
C ASP A 3 -0.32 -25.63 -12.39
N LYS A 4 -1.24 -25.47 -11.44
CA LYS A 4 -2.28 -24.45 -11.51
C LYS A 4 -1.56 -23.10 -11.33
N LYS A 5 -1.48 -22.32 -12.40
CA LYS A 5 -0.83 -21.00 -12.37
C LYS A 5 -1.41 -20.20 -11.20
N LYS A 6 -0.58 -19.78 -10.26
CA LYS A 6 -0.99 -18.94 -9.12
C LYS A 6 -1.39 -17.56 -9.60
N PHE A 7 -2.37 -16.96 -8.94
CA PHE A 7 -2.70 -15.55 -9.09
C PHE A 7 -1.74 -14.72 -8.23
N ILE A 8 -1.03 -13.78 -8.83
CA ILE A 8 0.07 -13.07 -8.17
C ILE A 8 -0.33 -11.60 -7.90
N ILE A 9 -0.33 -11.23 -6.63
CA ILE A 9 -0.53 -9.84 -6.17
C ILE A 9 0.84 -9.19 -5.96
N GLY A 10 1.17 -8.17 -6.74
CA GLY A 10 2.35 -7.35 -6.53
C GLY A 10 2.17 -6.35 -5.39
N SER A 11 3.16 -6.24 -4.53
CA SER A 11 3.14 -5.36 -3.36
C SER A 11 4.52 -4.81 -3.05
N ARG A 12 4.58 -3.58 -2.51
CA ARG A 12 5.79 -3.11 -1.83
C ARG A 12 6.04 -3.92 -0.56
N GLY A 13 7.32 -3.97 -0.12
CA GLY A 13 7.72 -4.69 1.08
C GLY A 13 7.41 -3.98 2.42
N SER A 14 6.79 -2.81 2.43
CA SER A 14 6.47 -2.12 3.69
C SER A 14 5.37 -2.85 4.47
N LYS A 15 5.43 -2.80 5.81
CA LYS A 15 4.42 -3.42 6.68
C LYS A 15 2.99 -3.02 6.30
N LEU A 16 2.78 -1.75 5.97
CA LEU A 16 1.47 -1.24 5.57
C LEU A 16 1.02 -1.81 4.22
N SER A 17 1.90 -1.83 3.22
CA SER A 17 1.58 -2.38 1.90
C SER A 17 1.24 -3.87 1.99
N LEU A 18 2.02 -4.64 2.74
CA LEU A 18 1.75 -6.06 2.96
C LEU A 18 0.42 -6.31 3.69
N ALA A 19 0.09 -5.49 4.69
CA ALA A 19 -1.21 -5.58 5.37
C ALA A 19 -2.39 -5.35 4.41
N TYR A 20 -2.29 -4.34 3.52
CA TYR A 20 -3.32 -4.09 2.51
C TYR A 20 -3.38 -5.19 1.45
N SER A 21 -2.25 -5.69 0.99
CA SER A 21 -2.22 -6.80 0.02
C SER A 21 -2.79 -8.09 0.61
N SER A 22 -2.50 -8.39 1.88
CA SER A 22 -3.12 -9.51 2.59
C SER A 22 -4.63 -9.33 2.76
N HIS A 23 -5.08 -8.09 3.03
CA HIS A 23 -6.51 -7.79 3.10
C HIS A 23 -7.21 -8.01 1.75
N VAL A 24 -6.61 -7.56 0.64
CA VAL A 24 -7.13 -7.78 -0.72
C VAL A 24 -7.14 -9.28 -1.05
N LYS A 25 -6.08 -10.02 -0.75
CA LYS A 25 -6.04 -11.48 -0.90
C LYS A 25 -7.25 -12.12 -0.21
N ASN A 26 -7.49 -11.78 1.05
CA ASN A 26 -8.62 -12.32 1.82
C ASN A 26 -9.99 -11.94 1.22
N LEU A 27 -10.13 -10.74 0.64
CA LEU A 27 -11.36 -10.35 -0.05
C LEU A 27 -11.57 -11.19 -1.31
N LEU A 28 -10.53 -11.43 -2.12
CA LEU A 28 -10.59 -12.25 -3.31
C LEU A 28 -11.00 -13.69 -2.97
N ILE A 29 -10.39 -14.30 -1.95
CA ILE A 29 -10.74 -15.65 -1.49
C ILE A 29 -12.21 -15.73 -1.02
N LYS A 30 -12.68 -14.70 -0.29
CA LYS A 30 -14.08 -14.66 0.18
C LYS A 30 -15.10 -14.46 -0.91
N SER A 31 -14.75 -13.72 -1.96
CA SER A 31 -15.65 -13.35 -3.04
C SER A 31 -15.68 -14.36 -4.20
N ASN A 32 -14.69 -15.24 -4.29
CA ASN A 32 -14.57 -16.16 -5.41
C ASN A 32 -14.09 -17.54 -4.91
N SER A 33 -14.97 -18.55 -5.03
CA SER A 33 -14.70 -19.93 -4.62
C SER A 33 -13.60 -20.65 -5.41
N GLN A 34 -13.12 -20.06 -6.52
CA GLN A 34 -11.98 -20.59 -7.27
C GLN A 34 -10.63 -20.28 -6.58
N PHE A 35 -10.60 -19.33 -5.64
CA PHE A 35 -9.41 -18.96 -4.89
C PHE A 35 -9.40 -19.57 -3.50
N ASP A 36 -8.21 -19.99 -3.09
CA ASP A 36 -7.85 -20.40 -1.74
C ASP A 36 -6.49 -19.79 -1.36
N ASP A 37 -6.00 -20.07 -0.15
CA ASP A 37 -4.72 -19.52 0.32
C ASP A 37 -3.51 -19.94 -0.52
N ASN A 38 -3.57 -21.09 -1.19
CA ASN A 38 -2.48 -21.62 -2.00
C ASN A 38 -2.50 -21.09 -3.44
N SER A 39 -3.66 -20.65 -3.91
CA SER A 39 -3.86 -20.18 -5.28
C SER A 39 -3.48 -18.70 -5.47
N ILE A 40 -3.33 -17.91 -4.38
CA ILE A 40 -2.93 -16.51 -4.43
C ILE A 40 -1.60 -16.30 -3.71
N GLU A 41 -0.63 -15.73 -4.43
CA GLU A 41 0.68 -15.36 -3.91
C GLU A 41 0.83 -13.84 -3.81
N ILE A 42 1.53 -13.35 -2.76
CA ILE A 42 1.92 -11.94 -2.65
C ILE A 42 3.41 -11.84 -2.99
N LYS A 43 3.73 -11.20 -4.12
CA LYS A 43 5.10 -10.95 -4.56
C LYS A 43 5.57 -9.58 -4.10
N ILE A 44 6.68 -9.56 -3.37
CA ILE A 44 7.30 -8.30 -2.93
C ILE A 44 8.16 -7.73 -4.04
N ILE A 45 7.87 -6.48 -4.44
CA ILE A 45 8.61 -5.73 -5.45
C ILE A 45 9.28 -4.54 -4.79
N LYS A 46 10.61 -4.46 -4.91
CA LYS A 46 11.38 -3.31 -4.41
C LYS A 46 11.24 -2.15 -5.39
N THR A 47 10.78 -1.01 -4.89
CA THR A 47 10.63 0.21 -5.70
C THR A 47 11.80 1.17 -5.47
N SER A 48 12.00 2.11 -6.38
CA SER A 48 13.03 3.16 -6.23
C SER A 48 12.85 3.95 -4.95
N GLY A 49 11.60 4.24 -4.55
CA GLY A 49 11.29 4.91 -3.28
C GLY A 49 11.65 4.09 -2.03
N ASP A 50 11.65 2.76 -2.13
CA ASP A 50 12.06 1.89 -1.03
C ASP A 50 13.59 1.81 -0.90
N ILE A 51 14.32 1.98 -2.00
CA ILE A 51 15.80 1.94 -2.03
C ILE A 51 16.38 3.25 -1.47
N PHE A 52 15.77 4.39 -1.80
CA PHE A 52 16.31 5.71 -1.47
C PHE A 52 15.60 6.39 -0.29
N GLN A 53 15.29 5.65 0.78
CA GLN A 53 14.55 6.14 1.95
C GLN A 53 15.14 7.40 2.62
N ASN A 54 16.46 7.63 2.47
CA ASN A 54 17.16 8.78 3.06
C ASN A 54 17.21 10.02 2.16
N LYS A 55 16.62 9.98 0.95
CA LYS A 55 16.58 11.12 0.02
C LYS A 55 15.16 11.70 -0.04
N ARG A 56 15.05 12.99 -0.30
CA ARG A 56 13.75 13.59 -0.56
C ARG A 56 13.16 13.01 -1.85
N ILE A 57 11.85 12.79 -1.89
CA ILE A 57 11.15 12.25 -3.07
C ILE A 57 11.39 13.13 -4.31
N SER A 58 11.50 14.47 -4.12
CA SER A 58 11.88 15.40 -5.18
C SER A 58 13.23 15.10 -5.83
N ASP A 59 14.17 14.57 -5.07
CA ASP A 59 15.56 14.35 -5.50
C ASP A 59 15.74 12.99 -6.22
N ILE A 60 14.72 12.11 -6.13
CA ILE A 60 14.73 10.74 -6.68
C ILE A 60 13.90 10.64 -7.98
N GLY A 61 13.42 11.76 -8.54
CA GLY A 61 12.59 11.75 -9.74
C GLY A 61 11.10 12.05 -9.53
N GLY A 62 10.70 12.40 -8.30
CA GLY A 62 9.38 12.96 -7.96
C GLY A 62 8.21 11.99 -8.08
N LYS A 63 7.59 11.90 -9.24
CA LYS A 63 6.38 11.09 -9.47
C LYS A 63 6.72 9.64 -9.80
N GLY A 64 5.93 8.68 -9.28
CA GLY A 64 6.01 7.28 -9.67
C GLY A 64 7.12 6.45 -9.02
N VAL A 65 7.91 7.01 -8.09
CA VAL A 65 9.02 6.28 -7.42
C VAL A 65 8.57 5.05 -6.63
N PHE A 66 7.28 4.93 -6.34
CA PHE A 66 6.68 3.79 -5.64
C PHE A 66 5.83 2.89 -6.55
N CYS A 67 5.62 3.27 -7.82
CA CYS A 67 4.72 2.58 -8.74
C CYS A 67 5.46 1.95 -9.92
N LYS A 68 6.50 2.62 -10.47
CA LYS A 68 7.11 2.27 -11.73
C LYS A 68 7.47 0.79 -11.88
N GLN A 69 8.21 0.21 -10.93
CA GLN A 69 8.63 -1.20 -10.99
C GLN A 69 7.45 -2.17 -10.89
N ILE A 70 6.39 -1.79 -10.16
CA ILE A 70 5.18 -2.60 -10.04
C ILE A 70 4.35 -2.52 -11.32
N GLU A 71 4.27 -1.34 -11.95
CA GLU A 71 3.61 -1.14 -13.25
C GLU A 71 4.31 -1.92 -14.36
N GLU A 72 5.65 -1.93 -14.38
CA GLU A 72 6.46 -2.73 -15.31
C GLU A 72 6.15 -4.22 -15.17
N GLU A 73 6.08 -4.75 -13.93
CA GLU A 73 5.74 -6.15 -13.69
C GLU A 73 4.29 -6.50 -14.09
N LEU A 74 3.34 -5.56 -13.97
CA LEU A 74 1.97 -5.73 -14.49
C LEU A 74 1.96 -5.82 -16.02
N LEU A 75 2.62 -4.88 -16.70
CA LEU A 75 2.69 -4.85 -18.17
C LEU A 75 3.37 -6.09 -18.75
N GLU A 76 4.37 -6.61 -18.06
CA GLU A 76 5.07 -7.84 -18.43
C GLU A 76 4.32 -9.12 -17.99
N SER A 77 3.11 -9.01 -17.40
CA SER A 77 2.32 -10.14 -16.91
C SER A 77 3.05 -11.03 -15.89
N LYS A 78 4.00 -10.45 -15.16
CA LYS A 78 4.72 -11.11 -14.05
C LYS A 78 3.93 -11.11 -12.75
N ILE A 79 2.95 -10.22 -12.65
CA ILE A 79 1.93 -10.13 -11.60
C ILE A 79 0.57 -9.88 -12.25
N ASP A 80 -0.51 -10.31 -11.62
CA ASP A 80 -1.87 -10.18 -12.14
C ASP A 80 -2.61 -8.95 -11.56
N LEU A 81 -2.22 -8.51 -10.37
CA LEU A 81 -2.82 -7.38 -9.65
C LEU A 81 -1.77 -6.65 -8.83
N ALA A 82 -1.90 -5.33 -8.71
CA ALA A 82 -1.13 -4.52 -7.78
C ALA A 82 -2.05 -3.82 -6.77
N VAL A 83 -1.58 -3.70 -5.52
CA VAL A 83 -2.29 -2.99 -4.45
C VAL A 83 -1.54 -1.73 -4.09
N HIS A 84 -2.21 -0.58 -4.27
CA HIS A 84 -1.64 0.74 -4.00
C HIS A 84 -2.54 1.61 -3.13
N SER A 85 -1.93 2.50 -2.35
CA SER A 85 -2.65 3.66 -1.82
C SER A 85 -2.93 4.62 -2.99
N LEU A 86 -4.17 5.07 -3.14
CA LEU A 86 -4.57 5.93 -4.27
C LEU A 86 -3.70 7.21 -4.39
N LYS A 87 -3.23 7.75 -3.28
CA LYS A 87 -2.33 8.93 -3.25
C LYS A 87 -0.98 8.71 -3.93
N ASP A 88 -0.55 7.46 -4.05
CA ASP A 88 0.75 7.08 -4.62
C ASP A 88 0.65 6.82 -6.13
N LEU A 89 -0.56 6.71 -6.67
CA LEU A 89 -0.80 6.53 -8.10
C LEU A 89 -0.69 7.87 -8.84
N PRO A 90 -0.19 7.86 -10.09
CA PRO A 90 -0.16 9.04 -10.94
C PRO A 90 -1.57 9.47 -11.34
N THR A 91 -1.78 10.76 -11.61
CA THR A 91 -3.05 11.28 -12.10
C THR A 91 -3.40 10.80 -13.51
N LYS A 92 -2.37 10.55 -14.33
CA LYS A 92 -2.51 9.87 -15.63
C LYS A 92 -1.92 8.47 -15.46
N MET A 93 -2.77 7.47 -15.60
CA MET A 93 -2.34 6.08 -15.54
C MET A 93 -1.42 5.74 -16.72
N THR A 94 -0.52 4.79 -16.50
CA THR A 94 0.32 4.22 -17.55
C THR A 94 -0.57 3.48 -18.55
N ASP A 95 -0.32 3.68 -19.86
CA ASP A 95 -1.08 3.03 -20.92
C ASP A 95 -1.03 1.50 -20.76
N GLY A 96 -2.18 0.85 -20.89
CA GLY A 96 -2.34 -0.59 -20.65
C GLY A 96 -2.69 -0.97 -19.20
N LEU A 97 -2.69 -0.02 -18.26
CA LEU A 97 -3.07 -0.23 -16.87
C LEU A 97 -4.31 0.58 -16.49
N CYS A 98 -5.10 0.06 -15.56
CA CYS A 98 -6.29 0.72 -15.06
C CYS A 98 -6.53 0.42 -13.56
N VAL A 99 -7.28 1.30 -12.90
CA VAL A 99 -7.79 1.07 -11.55
C VAL A 99 -9.19 0.49 -11.66
N ASN A 100 -9.33 -0.82 -11.56
CA ASN A 100 -10.61 -1.52 -11.72
C ASN A 100 -11.41 -1.68 -10.41
N ALA A 101 -10.77 -1.52 -9.26
CA ALA A 101 -11.42 -1.71 -7.98
C ALA A 101 -10.82 -0.80 -6.91
N VAL A 102 -11.67 -0.43 -5.95
CA VAL A 102 -11.25 0.27 -4.73
C VAL A 102 -11.80 -0.48 -3.52
N VAL A 103 -10.97 -0.60 -2.48
CA VAL A 103 -11.37 -1.21 -1.21
C VAL A 103 -12.08 -0.15 -0.36
N LYS A 104 -13.07 -0.58 0.43
CA LYS A 104 -13.76 0.31 1.38
C LYS A 104 -12.74 1.04 2.24
N ARG A 105 -12.85 2.37 2.30
CA ARG A 105 -11.96 3.21 3.09
C ARG A 105 -12.10 2.90 4.58
N ASN A 106 -10.96 2.75 5.25
CA ASN A 106 -10.89 2.71 6.70
C ASN A 106 -11.18 4.09 7.30
N ASP A 107 -11.30 4.16 8.63
CA ASP A 107 -11.49 5.41 9.36
C ASP A 107 -10.38 6.42 8.99
N PRO A 108 -10.73 7.59 8.42
CA PRO A 108 -9.75 8.58 7.97
C PRO A 108 -9.29 9.53 9.07
N ARG A 109 -9.80 9.38 10.30
CA ARG A 109 -9.47 10.27 11.41
C ARG A 109 -8.01 10.10 11.82
N ASP A 110 -7.47 11.14 12.42
CA ASP A 110 -6.14 11.08 13.02
C ASP A 110 -6.13 10.18 14.27
N ALA A 111 -5.09 9.38 14.39
CA ALA A 111 -4.89 8.54 15.56
C ALA A 111 -4.08 9.30 16.61
N PHE A 112 -4.62 9.39 17.82
CA PHE A 112 -3.88 9.84 19.00
C PHE A 112 -3.27 8.63 19.70
N LEU A 113 -1.94 8.64 19.85
CA LEU A 113 -1.19 7.58 20.51
C LEU A 113 -0.52 8.14 21.77
N SER A 114 -0.79 7.56 22.93
CA SER A 114 -0.19 7.97 24.20
C SER A 114 -0.10 6.81 25.17
N TYR A 115 1.00 6.73 25.91
CA TYR A 115 1.14 5.82 27.05
C TYR A 115 0.48 6.35 28.33
N SER A 116 0.42 7.68 28.47
CA SER A 116 0.02 8.35 29.72
C SER A 116 -1.45 8.76 29.75
N SER A 117 -2.14 8.78 28.62
CA SER A 117 -3.53 9.22 28.54
C SER A 117 -4.33 8.43 27.51
N LYS A 118 -5.58 8.07 27.87
CA LYS A 118 -6.51 7.38 26.96
C LYS A 118 -7.21 8.32 25.97
N SER A 119 -7.11 9.61 26.15
CA SER A 119 -7.74 10.61 25.27
C SER A 119 -6.93 11.91 25.23
N PHE A 120 -7.12 12.67 24.18
CA PHE A 120 -6.51 14.00 24.06
C PHE A 120 -6.90 14.94 25.20
N LYS A 121 -8.17 14.89 25.64
CA LYS A 121 -8.69 15.68 26.75
C LYS A 121 -8.08 15.31 28.11
N GLY A 122 -7.55 14.11 28.26
CA GLY A 122 -6.90 13.65 29.50
C GLY A 122 -5.42 14.00 29.61
N LEU A 123 -4.86 14.72 28.64
CA LEU A 123 -3.48 15.19 28.73
C LEU A 123 -3.34 16.27 29.81
N LYS A 124 -2.21 16.23 30.54
CA LYS A 124 -1.86 17.28 31.48
C LYS A 124 -1.56 18.61 30.75
N PRO A 125 -1.79 19.77 31.35
CA PRO A 125 -1.33 21.05 30.83
C PRO A 125 0.16 20.98 30.46
N GLN A 126 0.55 21.65 29.36
CA GLN A 126 1.93 21.68 28.84
C GLN A 126 2.51 20.32 28.35
N SER A 127 1.65 19.31 28.13
CA SER A 127 2.10 18.08 27.49
C SER A 127 2.63 18.35 26.08
N LYS A 128 3.75 17.71 25.72
CA LYS A 128 4.33 17.81 24.37
C LYS A 128 3.69 16.77 23.48
N ILE A 129 3.23 17.19 22.30
CA ILE A 129 2.62 16.33 21.28
C ILE A 129 3.50 16.33 20.05
N GLY A 130 3.95 15.15 19.62
CA GLY A 130 4.72 14.97 18.39
C GLY A 130 3.79 14.82 17.18
N THR A 131 4.08 15.55 16.11
CA THR A 131 3.42 15.40 14.81
C THR A 131 4.40 15.67 13.68
N SER A 132 4.27 14.94 12.56
CA SER A 132 4.97 15.22 11.30
C SER A 132 4.14 16.10 10.34
N SER A 133 2.93 16.47 10.74
CA SER A 133 2.01 17.23 9.89
C SER A 133 2.17 18.74 10.11
N PHE A 134 2.58 19.47 9.09
CA PHE A 134 2.67 20.93 9.10
C PHE A 134 1.34 21.63 9.43
N ARG A 135 0.20 20.96 9.17
CA ARG A 135 -1.14 21.53 9.47
C ARG A 135 -1.53 21.46 10.93
N ARG A 136 -0.82 20.65 11.74
CA ARG A 136 -1.10 20.43 13.17
C ARG A 136 -0.08 21.14 14.07
N HIS A 137 0.84 21.88 13.47
CA HIS A 137 1.88 22.62 14.18
C HIS A 137 1.35 23.93 14.73
#